data_5288e85dbf9641001349bf7530f25538
#
_entry.id   5288e85dbf9641001349bf7530f25538
#
_cell.length_a   1.000
_cell.length_b   1.000
_cell.length_c   1.000
_cell.angle_alpha   90.00
_cell.angle_beta   90.00
_cell.angle_gamma   90.00
#
_symmetry.space_group_name_H-M   'P 1'
#
loop_
_entity.id
_entity.type
_entity.pdbx_description
1 polymer ?
#
loop_
_entity_poly.entity_id
_entity_poly.type
_entity_poly.pdbx_seq_one_letter_code
_entity_poly.pdbx_strand_id
1 'polypeptide(L)'
;MGKSIIGELPNGYIELINVLDKFYRSTGRSELSTGELVSLLVDSGISNANAKNIINRANNVIIWNTKYGMYAFDMSIVVGRLYTKAYIKSKVLKLESEIKQVLEFDISKNEFELAKMAVDRLQKLV
;
A
#
# COMPACT_ATOMS: atom_id res chain seq x y z
N MET A 1 -21.14 -5.68 -3.88
CA MET A 1 -20.12 -5.70 -4.17
C MET A 1 -19.31 -6.31 -3.30
N GLY A 2 -19.21 -7.18 -3.20
CA GLY A 2 -18.39 -7.82 -2.36
C GLY A 2 -16.95 -7.53 -2.46
N LYS A 3 -16.57 -6.63 -3.30
CA LYS A 3 -15.20 -6.28 -3.38
C LYS A 3 -14.78 -5.48 -2.20
N SER A 4 -13.80 -5.93 -1.48
CA SER A 4 -13.18 -5.09 -0.47
C SER A 4 -12.46 -3.95 -1.18
N ILE A 5 -12.27 -2.85 -0.46
CA ILE A 5 -11.59 -1.69 -1.01
C ILE A 5 -10.13 -2.00 -1.32
N ILE A 6 -9.49 -2.81 -0.47
CA ILE A 6 -8.14 -3.29 -0.72
C ILE A 6 -8.09 -4.17 -1.97
N GLY A 7 -9.19 -4.88 -2.28
CA GLY A 7 -9.28 -5.69 -3.47
C GLY A 7 -9.22 -4.91 -4.77
N GLU A 8 -9.36 -3.59 -4.72
CA GLU A 8 -9.18 -2.75 -5.89
C GLU A 8 -7.71 -2.59 -6.27
N LEU A 9 -6.80 -2.86 -5.32
CA LEU A 9 -5.37 -2.88 -5.60
C LEU A 9 -4.98 -4.31 -5.89
N PRO A 10 -4.36 -4.59 -7.04
CA PRO A 10 -3.90 -5.94 -7.35
C PRO A 10 -2.98 -6.48 -6.25
N ASN A 11 -3.02 -7.80 -6.07
CA ASN A 11 -2.15 -8.46 -5.12
C ASN A 11 -0.69 -8.13 -5.42
N GLY A 12 0.07 -7.82 -4.39
CA GLY A 12 1.48 -7.52 -4.52
C GLY A 12 1.80 -6.04 -4.74
N TYR A 13 0.82 -5.20 -5.02
CA TYR A 13 1.08 -3.78 -5.22
C TYR A 13 1.57 -3.10 -3.94
N ILE A 14 1.04 -3.48 -2.79
CA ILE A 14 1.49 -2.93 -1.51
C ILE A 14 2.95 -3.28 -1.27
N GLU A 15 3.32 -4.52 -1.52
CA GLU A 15 4.70 -5.00 -1.39
C GLU A 15 5.62 -4.26 -2.37
N LEU A 16 5.18 -4.09 -3.60
CA LEU A 16 5.94 -3.36 -4.61
C LEU A 16 6.16 -1.90 -4.18
N ILE A 17 5.12 -1.23 -3.72
CA ILE A 17 5.20 0.16 -3.27
C ILE A 17 6.16 0.28 -2.09
N ASN A 18 6.08 -0.63 -1.13
CA ASN A 18 6.99 -0.64 0.03
C ASN A 18 8.44 -0.87 -0.40
N VAL A 19 8.67 -1.76 -1.34
CA VAL A 19 10.01 -2.04 -1.87
C VAL A 19 10.57 -0.81 -2.59
N LEU A 20 9.77 -0.16 -3.42
CA LEU A 20 10.19 1.04 -4.13
C LEU A 20 10.50 2.19 -3.18
N ASP A 21 9.67 2.38 -2.16
CA ASP A 21 9.89 3.41 -1.14
C ASP A 21 11.21 3.18 -0.40
N LYS A 22 11.44 1.95 0.04
CA LYS A 22 12.68 1.58 0.72
C LYS A 22 13.90 1.79 -0.18
N PHE A 23 13.80 1.38 -1.43
CA PHE A 23 14.88 1.54 -2.40
C PHE A 23 15.22 3.01 -2.60
N TYR A 24 14.19 3.83 -2.81
CA TYR A 24 14.38 5.27 -3.01
C TYR A 24 15.01 5.92 -1.78
N ARG A 25 14.55 5.58 -0.59
CA ARG A 25 15.08 6.15 0.66
C ARG A 25 16.53 5.75 0.91
N SER A 26 16.90 4.53 0.52
CA SER A 26 18.26 4.04 0.77
C SER A 26 19.26 4.45 -0.31
N THR A 27 18.83 4.66 -1.54
CA THR A 27 19.72 4.92 -2.68
C THR A 27 19.59 6.29 -3.30
N GLY A 28 18.45 6.97 -3.12
CA GLY A 28 18.12 8.20 -3.83
C GLY A 28 17.78 7.98 -5.30
N ARG A 29 17.80 6.76 -5.78
CA ARG A 29 17.55 6.42 -7.18
C ARG A 29 16.08 6.17 -7.43
N SER A 30 15.58 6.61 -8.59
CA SER A 30 14.21 6.36 -9.03
C SER A 30 14.17 5.50 -10.30
N GLU A 31 15.22 4.78 -10.59
CA GLU A 31 15.33 3.85 -11.71
C GLU A 31 16.12 2.62 -11.26
N LEU A 32 15.67 1.44 -11.69
CA LEU A 32 16.35 0.20 -11.35
C LEU A 32 16.11 -0.85 -12.44
N SER A 33 16.99 -1.84 -12.49
CA SER A 33 16.84 -2.92 -13.47
C SER A 33 15.76 -3.90 -13.06
N THR A 34 15.27 -4.67 -14.02
CA THR A 34 14.31 -5.75 -13.75
C THR A 34 14.90 -6.74 -12.73
N GLY A 35 16.16 -7.07 -12.85
CA GLY A 35 16.83 -7.97 -11.91
C GLY A 35 16.86 -7.43 -10.49
N GLU A 36 17.19 -6.16 -10.34
CA GLU A 36 17.17 -5.48 -9.04
C GLU A 36 15.75 -5.51 -8.44
N LEU A 37 14.75 -5.20 -9.24
CA LEU A 37 13.37 -5.16 -8.77
C LEU A 37 12.86 -6.55 -8.36
N VAL A 38 13.17 -7.57 -9.16
CA VAL A 38 12.82 -8.96 -8.81
C VAL A 38 13.51 -9.37 -7.51
N SER A 39 14.80 -9.06 -7.36
CA SER A 39 15.55 -9.37 -6.13
C SER A 39 14.92 -8.75 -4.91
N LEU A 40 14.55 -7.48 -5.00
CA LEU A 40 13.92 -6.76 -3.88
C LEU A 40 12.58 -7.39 -3.48
N LEU A 41 11.77 -7.78 -4.47
CA LEU A 41 10.49 -8.43 -4.20
C LEU A 41 10.69 -9.83 -3.60
N VAL A 42 11.66 -10.59 -4.10
CA VAL A 42 11.97 -11.91 -3.55
C VAL A 42 12.46 -11.79 -2.11
N ASP A 43 13.31 -10.81 -1.83
CA ASP A 43 13.81 -10.55 -0.47
C ASP A 43 12.69 -10.16 0.49
N SER A 44 11.61 -9.60 -0.03
CA SER A 44 10.44 -9.26 0.79
C SER A 44 9.48 -10.45 1.01
N GLY A 45 9.80 -11.63 0.47
CA GLY A 45 9.02 -12.83 0.68
C GLY A 45 8.14 -13.26 -0.50
N ILE A 46 8.29 -12.62 -1.65
CA ILE A 46 7.49 -12.93 -2.83
C ILE A 46 8.26 -13.93 -3.71
N SER A 47 7.56 -14.92 -4.26
CA SER A 47 8.20 -15.88 -5.15
C SER A 47 8.67 -15.19 -6.43
N ASN A 48 9.69 -15.77 -7.06
CA ASN A 48 10.26 -15.23 -8.31
C ASN A 48 9.20 -15.07 -9.41
N ALA A 49 8.34 -16.06 -9.58
CA ALA A 49 7.28 -16.04 -10.58
C ALA A 49 6.27 -14.92 -10.27
N ASN A 50 5.86 -14.79 -9.02
CA ASN A 50 4.94 -13.73 -8.60
C ASN A 50 5.55 -12.36 -8.74
N ALA A 51 6.83 -12.20 -8.42
CA ALA A 51 7.54 -10.94 -8.60
C ALA A 51 7.46 -10.47 -10.05
N LYS A 52 7.70 -11.35 -11.00
CA LYS A 52 7.61 -11.02 -12.43
C LYS A 52 6.19 -10.63 -12.83
N ASN A 53 5.19 -11.34 -12.30
CA ASN A 53 3.79 -11.02 -12.57
C ASN A 53 3.39 -9.64 -12.01
N ILE A 54 3.86 -9.32 -10.82
CA ILE A 54 3.61 -8.02 -10.18
C ILE A 54 4.21 -6.90 -11.04
N ILE A 55 5.45 -7.08 -11.47
CA ILE A 55 6.15 -6.10 -12.31
C ILE A 55 5.38 -5.88 -13.61
N ASN A 56 4.95 -6.94 -14.27
CA ASN A 56 4.20 -6.84 -15.52
C ASN A 56 2.89 -6.09 -15.35
N ARG A 57 2.17 -6.36 -14.27
CA ARG A 57 0.90 -5.67 -13.99
C ARG A 57 1.10 -4.22 -13.60
N ALA A 58 2.19 -3.90 -12.92
CA ALA A 58 2.48 -2.55 -12.47
C ALA A 58 3.08 -1.66 -13.57
N ASN A 59 3.53 -2.26 -14.66
CA ASN A 59 4.09 -1.50 -15.77
C ASN A 59 3.03 -0.55 -16.34
N ASN A 60 3.42 0.71 -16.53
CA ASN A 60 2.55 1.81 -16.96
C ASN A 60 1.50 2.23 -15.92
N VAL A 61 1.60 1.74 -14.70
CA VAL A 61 0.70 2.13 -13.59
C VAL A 61 1.49 2.76 -12.45
N ILE A 62 2.48 2.06 -11.94
CA ILE A 62 3.34 2.51 -10.84
C ILE A 62 4.79 2.66 -11.32
N ILE A 63 5.20 1.80 -12.22
CA ILE A 63 6.54 1.81 -12.81
C ILE A 63 6.41 1.89 -14.34
N TRP A 64 7.46 2.38 -14.99
CA TRP A 64 7.48 2.54 -16.44
C TRP A 64 8.76 1.99 -17.01
N ASN A 65 8.63 1.13 -18.00
CA ASN A 65 9.77 0.61 -18.73
C ASN A 65 10.41 1.75 -19.54
N THR A 66 11.65 2.08 -19.25
CA THR A 66 12.37 3.18 -19.92
C THR A 66 13.25 2.68 -21.05
N LYS A 67 13.81 1.51 -20.88
CA LYS A 67 14.62 0.81 -21.89
C LYS A 67 14.66 -0.66 -21.51
N TYR A 68 15.17 -1.48 -22.38
CA TYR A 68 15.21 -2.92 -22.14
C TYR A 68 15.80 -3.23 -20.77
N GLY A 69 15.02 -3.93 -19.94
CA GLY A 69 15.46 -4.36 -18.63
C GLY A 69 15.50 -3.28 -17.55
N MET A 70 14.99 -2.08 -17.82
CA MET A 70 14.99 -0.97 -16.86
C MET A 70 13.59 -0.44 -16.62
N TYR A 71 13.34 -0.08 -15.37
CA TYR A 71 12.09 0.56 -14.95
C TYR A 71 12.37 1.81 -14.15
N ALA A 72 11.59 2.85 -14.41
CA ALA A 72 11.60 4.08 -13.62
C ALA A 72 10.30 4.19 -12.82
N PHE A 73 10.36 4.94 -11.74
CA PHE A 73 9.17 5.24 -10.94
C PHE A 73 9.27 6.66 -10.39
N ASP A 74 8.12 7.22 -10.05
CA ASP A 74 8.03 8.56 -9.47
C ASP A 74 7.37 8.42 -8.10
N MET A 75 8.06 8.80 -7.04
CA MET A 75 7.56 8.62 -5.69
C MET A 75 6.25 9.35 -5.42
N SER A 76 5.99 10.46 -6.10
CA SER A 76 4.72 11.15 -5.96
C SER A 76 3.56 10.29 -6.46
N ILE A 77 3.76 9.55 -7.54
CA ILE A 77 2.76 8.64 -8.09
C ILE A 77 2.66 7.37 -7.22
N VAL A 78 3.79 6.84 -6.78
CA VAL A 78 3.83 5.67 -5.90
C VAL A 78 3.06 5.95 -4.61
N VAL A 79 3.33 7.09 -3.97
CA VAL A 79 2.64 7.51 -2.76
C VAL A 79 1.16 7.78 -3.04
N GLY A 80 0.86 8.41 -4.18
CA GLY A 80 -0.52 8.66 -4.58
C GLY A 80 -1.33 7.38 -4.74
N ARG A 81 -0.72 6.31 -5.26
CA ARG A 81 -1.38 5.00 -5.37
C ARG A 81 -1.58 4.36 -4.00
N LEU A 82 -0.58 4.48 -3.11
CA LEU A 82 -0.68 3.95 -1.76
C LEU A 82 -1.78 4.65 -0.96
N TYR A 83 -1.88 5.96 -1.09
CA TYR A 83 -2.86 6.75 -0.37
C TYR A 83 -4.08 7.09 -1.21
N THR A 84 -4.51 6.18 -2.05
CA THR A 84 -5.77 6.36 -2.78
C THR A 84 -6.93 6.42 -1.80
N LYS A 85 -8.02 7.04 -2.23
CA LYS A 85 -9.23 7.13 -1.43
C LYS A 85 -9.68 5.76 -0.92
N ALA A 86 -9.63 4.75 -1.78
CA ALA A 86 -10.01 3.39 -1.42
C ALA A 86 -9.10 2.82 -0.32
N TYR A 87 -7.79 3.04 -0.42
CA TYR A 87 -6.84 2.57 0.57
C TYR A 87 -7.07 3.24 1.93
N ILE A 88 -7.23 4.55 1.94
CA ILE A 88 -7.49 5.30 3.18
C ILE A 88 -8.78 4.81 3.82
N LYS A 89 -9.84 4.66 3.04
CA LYS A 89 -11.13 4.17 3.53
C LYS A 89 -11.00 2.78 4.16
N SER A 90 -10.24 1.90 3.52
CA SER A 90 -9.98 0.56 4.04
C SER A 90 -9.27 0.60 5.40
N LYS A 91 -8.27 1.47 5.54
CA LYS A 91 -7.55 1.64 6.81
C LYS A 91 -8.45 2.17 7.91
N VAL A 92 -9.32 3.11 7.57
CA VAL A 92 -10.29 3.67 8.53
C VAL A 92 -11.24 2.60 9.02
N LEU A 93 -11.78 1.77 8.13
CA LEU A 93 -12.68 0.68 8.50
C LEU A 93 -12.00 -0.34 9.42
N LYS A 94 -10.75 -0.64 9.16
CA LYS A 94 -9.98 -1.55 10.01
C LYS A 94 -9.80 -0.97 11.41
N LEU A 95 -9.45 0.30 11.50
CA LEU A 95 -9.28 0.99 12.78
C LEU A 95 -10.60 1.02 13.56
N GLU A 96 -11.70 1.28 12.89
CA GLU A 96 -13.03 1.28 13.49
C GLU A 96 -13.36 -0.09 14.09
N SER A 97 -13.06 -1.16 13.36
CA SER A 97 -13.27 -2.53 13.84
C SER A 97 -12.41 -2.82 15.07
N GLU A 98 -11.15 -2.39 15.08
CA GLU A 98 -10.26 -2.57 16.21
C GLU A 98 -10.76 -1.83 17.45
N ILE A 99 -11.28 -0.62 17.27
CA ILE A 99 -11.87 0.15 18.35
C ILE A 99 -13.07 -0.58 18.95
N LYS A 100 -13.94 -1.13 18.12
CA LYS A 100 -15.09 -1.91 18.58
C LYS A 100 -14.67 -3.12 19.41
N GLN A 101 -13.62 -3.82 19.00
CA GLN A 101 -13.10 -4.96 19.74
C GLN A 101 -12.60 -4.55 21.12
N VAL A 102 -11.88 -3.44 21.19
CA VAL A 102 -11.39 -2.92 22.48
C VAL A 102 -12.55 -2.55 23.40
N LEU A 103 -13.62 -2.02 22.85
CA LEU A 103 -14.81 -1.65 23.64
C LEU A 103 -15.49 -2.84 24.31
N GLU A 104 -15.32 -4.04 23.79
CA GLU A 104 -15.85 -5.24 24.42
C GLU A 104 -15.10 -5.58 25.71
N PHE A 105 -13.99 -4.92 26.00
CA PHE A 105 -13.18 -5.12 27.18
C PHE A 105 -13.34 -4.01 28.22
N ASP A 106 -14.52 -3.40 28.27
CA ASP A 106 -14.88 -2.52 29.39
C ASP A 106 -14.14 -1.19 29.41
N ILE A 107 -14.25 -0.45 28.33
CA ILE A 107 -13.73 0.91 28.24
C ILE A 107 -14.80 1.89 28.71
N SER A 108 -14.41 2.97 29.36
CA SER A 108 -15.34 4.00 29.79
C SER A 108 -16.08 4.63 28.59
N LYS A 109 -17.29 5.09 28.85
CA LYS A 109 -18.11 5.75 27.83
C LYS A 109 -17.41 6.94 27.20
N ASN A 110 -16.64 7.70 27.99
CA ASN A 110 -15.91 8.86 27.49
C ASN A 110 -14.83 8.44 26.49
N GLU A 111 -14.12 7.38 26.81
CA GLU A 111 -13.08 6.84 25.91
C GLU A 111 -13.70 6.33 24.61
N PHE A 112 -14.88 5.72 24.70
CA PHE A 112 -15.63 5.28 23.54
C PHE A 112 -15.98 6.46 22.63
N GLU A 113 -16.53 7.53 23.20
CA GLU A 113 -16.90 8.71 22.43
C GLU A 113 -15.70 9.37 21.77
N LEU A 114 -14.57 9.45 22.48
CA LEU A 114 -13.34 10.01 21.93
C LEU A 114 -12.81 9.17 20.76
N ALA A 115 -12.82 7.86 20.91
CA ALA A 115 -12.41 6.95 19.84
C ALA A 115 -13.30 7.09 18.62
N LYS A 116 -14.60 7.17 18.82
CA LYS A 116 -15.57 7.36 17.74
C LYS A 116 -15.34 8.68 17.01
N MET A 117 -15.08 9.75 17.74
CA MET A 117 -14.76 11.05 17.14
C MET A 117 -13.50 11.00 16.29
N ALA A 118 -12.47 10.27 16.74
CA ALA A 118 -11.24 10.11 15.98
C ALA A 118 -11.49 9.38 14.66
N VAL A 119 -12.30 8.33 14.68
CA VAL A 119 -12.68 7.59 13.46
C VAL A 119 -13.44 8.50 12.50
N ASP A 120 -14.41 9.27 13.01
CA ASP A 120 -15.19 10.19 12.18
C ASP A 120 -14.31 11.22 11.50
N ARG A 121 -13.30 11.74 12.20
CA ARG A 121 -12.34 12.67 11.61
C ARG A 121 -11.53 12.04 10.49
N LEU A 122 -11.07 10.82 10.69
CA LEU A 122 -10.32 10.10 9.67
C LEU A 122 -11.18 9.85 8.43
N GLN A 123 -12.44 9.50 8.62
CA GLN A 123 -13.36 9.30 7.51
C GLN A 123 -13.58 10.56 6.69
N LYS A 124 -13.56 11.71 7.32
CA LYS A 124 -13.74 13.01 6.63
C LYS A 124 -12.55 13.39 5.77
N LEU A 125 -11.40 12.77 5.98
CA LEU A 125 -10.20 12.99 5.16
C LEU A 125 -10.24 12.19 3.85
N VAL A 126 -11.19 11.30 3.70
CA VAL A 126 -11.27 10.38 2.56
C VAL A 126 -12.14 10.96 1.40
#